data_6f34798ec300f7ceef2ffe2c0514a008
#
_entry.id   6f34798ec300f7ceef2ffe2c0514a008
#
_cell.length_a   1.000
_cell.length_b   1.000
_cell.length_c   1.000
_cell.angle_alpha   90.00
_cell.angle_beta   90.00
_cell.angle_gamma   90.00
#
_symmetry.space_group_name_H-M   'P 1'
#
loop_
_entity.id
_entity.type
_entity.pdbx_description
1 polymer ?
#
loop_
_entity_poly.entity_id
_entity_poly.type
_entity_poly.pdbx_seq_one_letter_code
_entity_poly.pdbx_strand_id
1 'polypeptide(L)'
;DEDDEIYEGYGKVNSAFPYRQLNGYTRELHEKDVKTAVLENEYLKAVFLTEYGGRLWELWDKKTGKNLLYTNDVLRFSNLAIRNAWFSGGVEWNLGIIGHNPLTTEPLYVAKTQTDEGDPVLRMYEYERIRGVIWQMDFWLEEKCPYLNCRMRIVNDSDQVIPMYWWSNMAVPEYEGGRLVVPAQEAFTAVGTNGFKVEIPFVNGIDVTDYKKIPTSIDYFFHIPKEEPKYIANIAPDGYGLLQFSTPRLQGRKLFSWGNIDASDRWQEFLTEDAGRYVEIQAGLGKTQYGCIPMAPHTAWEWMERYGAVNLGAGACEQSHEWRYEKVTEELKANQEIEKLKKRLEETKGLAKKQAKLVQAGSGYGTFAPKTKRTGHLEFVDQSETLKKWKHFFETGILHMPNPEDEPDEFWNGEKFLTYLEEKTVGKDAPNAANWYAHYQLGISYLIAGRKEEARDEFVRSVDLASNAWAYHGLACLYLKSDPEQAKQFIMEGMALQRERLSYQKEGFKILEKCGAYKEIDEEYSKQTAENQKNGRIQYYYVAALAKLERNEEAYHLLNDGDGIDVSDIREGDSDIQAIWESLHEKLYGEKGHLPHYYNFKVN
;
A
#
# COMPACT_ATOMS: atom_id res chain seq x y z
N ASP A 1 -20.65 11.16 1.68
CA ASP A 1 -22.12 10.95 1.80
C ASP A 1 -22.57 9.76 0.99
N GLU A 2 -23.74 9.19 1.35
CA GLU A 2 -24.30 8.00 0.67
C GLU A 2 -24.66 8.26 -0.80
N ASP A 3 -24.84 9.52 -1.17
CA ASP A 3 -25.12 9.97 -2.53
C ASP A 3 -23.85 10.35 -3.30
N ASP A 4 -22.65 10.13 -2.73
CA ASP A 4 -21.40 10.41 -3.43
C ASP A 4 -21.31 9.61 -4.74
N GLU A 5 -20.93 10.28 -5.80
CA GLU A 5 -20.66 9.66 -7.09
C GLU A 5 -19.42 8.77 -7.02
N ILE A 6 -19.29 7.84 -7.96
CA ILE A 6 -18.04 7.12 -8.20
C ILE A 6 -17.16 8.04 -9.06
N TYR A 7 -16.17 8.68 -8.43
CA TYR A 7 -15.23 9.57 -9.11
C TYR A 7 -14.09 8.76 -9.75
N GLU A 8 -14.37 8.07 -10.85
CA GLU A 8 -13.39 7.20 -11.51
C GLU A 8 -12.12 7.98 -11.89
N GLY A 9 -10.97 7.46 -11.48
CA GLY A 9 -9.66 8.06 -11.73
C GLY A 9 -9.34 9.30 -10.91
N TYR A 10 -10.29 9.89 -10.19
CA TYR A 10 -10.04 11.07 -9.38
C TYR A 10 -9.05 10.76 -8.24
N GLY A 11 -8.01 11.57 -8.15
CA GLY A 11 -6.98 11.41 -7.14
C GLY A 11 -6.02 10.23 -7.36
N LYS A 12 -6.07 9.56 -8.52
CA LYS A 12 -5.08 8.53 -8.86
C LYS A 12 -3.69 9.14 -8.91
N VAL A 13 -2.73 8.49 -8.28
CA VAL A 13 -1.31 8.86 -8.32
C VAL A 13 -0.52 7.76 -9.03
N ASN A 14 0.53 8.15 -9.75
CA ASN A 14 1.36 7.22 -10.53
C ASN A 14 2.67 6.86 -9.83
N SER A 15 2.96 7.48 -8.70
CA SER A 15 4.14 7.22 -7.88
C SER A 15 3.85 7.49 -6.41
N ALA A 16 4.66 6.92 -5.53
CA ALA A 16 4.59 7.19 -4.09
C ALA A 16 5.34 8.48 -3.69
N PHE A 17 5.81 9.30 -4.65
CA PHE A 17 6.49 10.56 -4.34
C PHE A 17 5.65 11.43 -3.36
N PRO A 18 6.20 11.98 -2.28
CA PRO A 18 7.62 12.10 -1.94
C PRO A 18 8.20 10.93 -1.12
N TYR A 19 7.48 9.84 -0.92
CA TYR A 19 8.04 8.64 -0.28
C TYR A 19 9.02 7.94 -1.22
N ARG A 20 10.15 7.48 -0.69
CA ARG A 20 11.11 6.68 -1.45
C ARG A 20 10.54 5.29 -1.72
N GLN A 21 10.80 4.76 -2.90
CA GLN A 21 10.54 3.34 -3.17
C GLN A 21 11.49 2.46 -2.35
N LEU A 22 11.01 1.31 -1.92
CA LEU A 22 11.77 0.33 -1.16
C LEU A 22 12.10 -0.85 -2.08
N ASN A 23 13.39 -1.11 -2.28
CA ASN A 23 13.91 -2.10 -3.24
C ASN A 23 14.90 -3.08 -2.61
N GLY A 24 15.01 -3.11 -1.28
CA GLY A 24 16.04 -3.87 -0.56
C GLY A 24 15.53 -5.09 0.20
N TYR A 25 14.39 -5.67 -0.19
CA TYR A 25 13.87 -6.84 0.49
C TYR A 25 14.63 -8.11 0.11
N THR A 26 14.83 -8.97 1.11
CA THR A 26 15.34 -10.33 0.94
C THR A 26 14.29 -11.32 1.40
N ARG A 27 14.42 -12.58 0.99
CA ARG A 27 13.58 -13.67 1.51
C ARG A 27 14.28 -14.48 2.60
N GLU A 28 15.45 -14.02 3.02
CA GLU A 28 16.16 -14.62 4.14
C GLU A 28 15.38 -14.35 5.44
N LEU A 29 15.03 -15.41 6.15
CA LEU A 29 14.27 -15.33 7.38
C LEU A 29 15.21 -15.04 8.56
N HIS A 30 14.84 -14.04 9.34
CA HIS A 30 15.51 -13.68 10.58
C HIS A 30 14.48 -13.57 11.70
N GLU A 31 14.82 -14.07 12.89
CA GLU A 31 14.06 -13.76 14.09
C GLU A 31 14.25 -12.30 14.47
N LYS A 32 13.15 -11.62 14.76
CA LYS A 32 13.13 -10.23 15.18
C LYS A 32 12.08 -10.00 16.25
N ASP A 33 12.48 -9.36 17.34
CA ASP A 33 11.52 -8.82 18.32
C ASP A 33 10.76 -7.65 17.70
N VAL A 34 9.42 -7.76 17.67
CA VAL A 34 8.53 -6.74 17.14
C VAL A 34 7.77 -6.08 18.29
N LYS A 35 7.86 -4.75 18.35
CA LYS A 35 7.11 -3.97 19.33
C LYS A 35 5.61 -4.02 19.02
N THR A 36 4.82 -4.39 20.04
CA THR A 36 3.37 -4.47 19.93
C THR A 36 2.69 -3.57 20.97
N ALA A 37 1.46 -3.15 20.66
CA ALA A 37 0.51 -2.65 21.65
C ALA A 37 -0.62 -3.67 21.80
N VAL A 38 -1.07 -3.87 23.04
CA VAL A 38 -2.14 -4.83 23.35
C VAL A 38 -3.27 -4.12 24.09
N LEU A 39 -4.49 -4.34 23.62
CA LEU A 39 -5.73 -4.01 24.32
C LEU A 39 -6.45 -5.32 24.64
N GLU A 40 -6.94 -5.43 25.88
CA GLU A 40 -7.56 -6.67 26.33
C GLU A 40 -8.69 -6.36 27.32
N ASN A 41 -9.82 -7.08 27.17
CA ASN A 41 -10.91 -7.12 28.13
C ASN A 41 -11.35 -8.58 28.40
N GLU A 42 -12.54 -8.77 28.96
CA GLU A 42 -13.08 -10.11 29.21
C GLU A 42 -13.31 -10.91 27.93
N TYR A 43 -13.65 -10.25 26.82
CA TYR A 43 -14.09 -10.86 25.56
C TYR A 43 -12.98 -10.99 24.52
N LEU A 44 -12.19 -9.92 24.34
CA LEU A 44 -11.24 -9.80 23.25
C LEU A 44 -9.82 -9.47 23.73
N LYS A 45 -8.85 -9.93 22.93
CA LYS A 45 -7.47 -9.47 22.97
C LYS A 45 -7.06 -9.00 21.57
N ALA A 46 -6.74 -7.73 21.44
CA ALA A 46 -6.29 -7.10 20.20
C ALA A 46 -4.79 -6.77 20.27
N VAL A 47 -4.02 -7.21 19.27
CA VAL A 47 -2.57 -7.00 19.17
C VAL A 47 -2.26 -6.16 17.96
N PHE A 48 -1.51 -5.06 18.13
CA PHE A 48 -1.16 -4.11 17.08
C PHE A 48 0.34 -4.07 16.87
N LEU A 49 0.78 -4.06 15.60
CA LEU A 49 2.17 -3.85 15.19
C LEU A 49 2.43 -2.35 15.04
N THR A 50 2.99 -1.70 16.05
CA THR A 50 3.15 -0.24 16.08
C THR A 50 4.25 0.27 15.15
N GLU A 51 5.19 -0.59 14.77
CA GLU A 51 6.31 -0.29 13.87
C GLU A 51 5.98 -0.56 12.40
N TYR A 52 4.80 -1.15 12.11
CA TYR A 52 4.39 -1.54 10.75
C TYR A 52 2.96 -1.07 10.44
N GLY A 53 2.82 0.24 10.20
CA GLY A 53 1.56 0.87 9.81
C GLY A 53 0.46 0.85 10.89
N GLY A 54 0.80 0.51 12.13
CA GLY A 54 -0.18 0.35 13.21
C GLY A 54 -1.16 -0.80 12.96
N ARG A 55 -0.75 -1.81 12.23
CA ARG A 55 -1.60 -2.92 11.78
C ARG A 55 -2.20 -3.67 12.97
N LEU A 56 -3.53 -3.85 12.98
CA LEU A 56 -4.17 -4.80 13.92
C LEU A 56 -3.82 -6.21 13.45
N TRP A 57 -2.87 -6.84 14.15
CA TRP A 57 -2.27 -8.09 13.71
C TRP A 57 -3.08 -9.32 14.13
N GLU A 58 -3.60 -9.30 15.35
CA GLU A 58 -4.41 -10.37 15.92
C GLU A 58 -5.63 -9.80 16.64
N LEU A 59 -6.74 -10.50 16.53
CA LEU A 59 -7.96 -10.23 17.29
C LEU A 59 -8.52 -11.54 17.81
N TRP A 60 -8.15 -11.88 19.02
CA TRP A 60 -8.55 -13.12 19.68
C TRP A 60 -9.90 -12.97 20.37
N ASP A 61 -10.87 -13.85 20.03
CA ASP A 61 -12.02 -14.09 20.87
C ASP A 61 -11.62 -15.03 22.03
N LYS A 62 -11.65 -14.50 23.24
CA LYS A 62 -11.20 -15.23 24.44
C LYS A 62 -12.14 -16.36 24.83
N LYS A 63 -13.41 -16.28 24.45
CA LYS A 63 -14.41 -17.31 24.72
C LYS A 63 -14.15 -18.59 23.91
N THR A 64 -13.78 -18.45 22.66
CA THR A 64 -13.54 -19.59 21.77
C THR A 64 -12.06 -19.93 21.62
N GLY A 65 -11.16 -19.01 22.00
CA GLY A 65 -9.71 -19.14 21.79
C GLY A 65 -9.32 -19.06 20.32
N LYS A 66 -10.17 -18.46 19.46
CA LYS A 66 -9.92 -18.30 18.02
C LYS A 66 -9.44 -16.89 17.69
N ASN A 67 -8.43 -16.79 16.84
CA ASN A 67 -8.10 -15.52 16.18
C ASN A 67 -9.11 -15.28 15.04
N LEU A 68 -9.76 -14.11 15.04
CA LEU A 68 -10.77 -13.75 14.04
C LEU A 68 -10.17 -13.27 12.72
N LEU A 69 -8.86 -12.96 12.70
CA LEU A 69 -8.13 -12.49 11.54
C LEU A 69 -7.21 -13.59 10.98
N TYR A 70 -6.87 -13.48 9.70
CA TYR A 70 -5.73 -14.19 9.18
C TYR A 70 -4.47 -13.43 9.61
N THR A 71 -3.63 -14.13 10.37
CA THR A 71 -2.32 -13.66 10.79
C THR A 71 -1.27 -14.46 10.05
N ASN A 72 -0.40 -13.78 9.31
CA ASN A 72 0.69 -14.45 8.62
C ASN A 72 1.73 -14.95 9.64
N ASP A 73 2.40 -16.04 9.32
CA ASP A 73 3.49 -16.61 10.15
C ASP A 73 4.83 -15.90 9.93
N VAL A 74 4.91 -15.00 8.93
CA VAL A 74 6.07 -14.17 8.64
C VAL A 74 5.68 -12.72 8.35
N LEU A 75 6.56 -11.76 8.67
CA LEU A 75 6.47 -10.40 8.16
C LEU A 75 7.28 -10.31 6.86
N ARG A 76 6.70 -10.77 5.77
CA ARG A 76 7.36 -10.85 4.47
C ARG A 76 7.02 -9.64 3.63
N PHE A 77 7.93 -8.67 3.60
CA PHE A 77 7.78 -7.51 2.73
C PHE A 77 8.03 -7.90 1.28
N SER A 78 7.18 -7.41 0.40
CA SER A 78 7.18 -7.75 -1.02
C SER A 78 7.08 -6.49 -1.89
N ASN A 79 7.53 -6.59 -3.14
CA ASN A 79 7.47 -5.49 -4.12
C ASN A 79 6.05 -5.32 -4.69
N LEU A 80 5.09 -5.28 -3.80
CA LEU A 80 3.69 -4.98 -4.08
C LEU A 80 3.38 -3.55 -3.61
N ALA A 81 2.28 -3.00 -4.08
CA ALA A 81 1.91 -1.60 -3.89
C ALA A 81 2.85 -0.59 -4.58
N ILE A 82 2.40 0.67 -4.65
CA ILE A 82 3.09 1.73 -5.41
C ILE A 82 4.49 2.07 -4.86
N ARG A 83 4.72 1.81 -3.56
CA ARG A 83 6.01 2.05 -2.88
C ARG A 83 6.93 0.82 -2.88
N ASN A 84 6.54 -0.30 -3.46
CA ASN A 84 7.20 -1.60 -3.33
C ASN A 84 7.31 -2.08 -1.87
N ALA A 85 6.29 -1.83 -1.06
CA ALA A 85 6.31 -2.09 0.36
C ALA A 85 4.95 -2.55 0.85
N TRP A 86 4.77 -3.86 0.99
CA TRP A 86 3.54 -4.44 1.50
C TRP A 86 3.80 -5.83 2.10
N PHE A 87 2.94 -6.25 3.02
CA PHE A 87 2.91 -7.61 3.58
C PHE A 87 1.49 -8.02 3.93
N SER A 88 1.18 -9.31 3.87
CA SER A 88 -0.15 -9.87 4.13
C SER A 88 -0.41 -10.10 5.62
N GLY A 89 -1.69 -10.15 5.98
CA GLY A 89 -2.18 -10.47 7.32
C GLY A 89 -2.65 -9.27 8.14
N GLY A 90 -3.57 -9.52 9.07
CA GLY A 90 -4.14 -8.52 9.96
C GLY A 90 -5.06 -7.52 9.29
N VAL A 91 -5.28 -6.37 9.93
CA VAL A 91 -6.04 -5.25 9.36
C VAL A 91 -5.09 -4.11 8.99
N GLU A 92 -5.05 -3.77 7.70
CA GLU A 92 -4.28 -2.67 7.14
C GLU A 92 -5.15 -1.42 7.01
N TRP A 93 -4.57 -0.25 7.29
CA TRP A 93 -5.23 1.05 7.23
C TRP A 93 -4.75 1.84 6.01
N ASN A 94 -5.57 1.89 4.96
CA ASN A 94 -5.20 2.49 3.69
C ASN A 94 -5.79 3.89 3.54
N LEU A 95 -4.93 4.88 3.51
CA LEU A 95 -5.27 6.30 3.49
C LEU A 95 -4.65 7.03 2.30
N GLY A 96 -5.37 8.01 1.78
CA GLY A 96 -4.85 9.10 0.96
C GLY A 96 -4.67 8.78 -0.51
N ILE A 97 -4.27 7.58 -0.85
CA ILE A 97 -4.07 7.14 -2.24
C ILE A 97 -4.85 5.86 -2.53
N ILE A 98 -5.22 5.65 -3.77
CA ILE A 98 -5.85 4.40 -4.20
C ILE A 98 -4.84 3.26 -4.03
N GLY A 99 -5.24 2.21 -3.33
CA GLY A 99 -4.40 1.06 -2.98
C GLY A 99 -3.84 1.13 -1.56
N HIS A 100 -2.60 0.68 -1.41
CA HIS A 100 -1.97 0.53 -0.09
C HIS A 100 -1.28 1.81 0.39
N ASN A 101 -1.42 2.08 1.70
CA ASN A 101 -0.81 3.24 2.33
C ASN A 101 0.74 3.15 2.25
N PRO A 102 1.44 4.21 1.84
CA PRO A 102 2.90 4.24 1.85
C PRO A 102 3.55 3.98 3.21
N LEU A 103 2.81 4.16 4.30
CA LEU A 103 3.26 3.95 5.68
C LEU A 103 2.95 2.54 6.21
N THR A 104 2.44 1.62 5.39
CA THR A 104 2.03 0.27 5.84
C THR A 104 3.19 -0.55 6.44
N THR A 105 4.43 -0.23 6.09
CA THR A 105 5.66 -0.87 6.61
C THR A 105 6.50 0.04 7.51
N GLU A 106 5.94 1.19 7.92
CA GLU A 106 6.66 2.21 8.71
C GLU A 106 6.05 2.37 10.11
N PRO A 107 6.82 2.83 11.09
CA PRO A 107 6.30 3.14 12.41
C PRO A 107 5.36 4.35 12.37
N LEU A 108 4.29 4.28 13.16
CA LEU A 108 3.40 5.42 13.41
C LEU A 108 3.73 6.06 14.77
N TYR A 109 3.26 7.30 14.97
CA TYR A 109 3.17 7.85 16.30
C TYR A 109 2.18 7.06 17.12
N VAL A 110 2.58 6.69 18.34
CA VAL A 110 1.75 5.94 19.28
C VAL A 110 1.66 6.72 20.58
N ALA A 111 0.45 6.93 21.06
CA ALA A 111 0.20 7.60 22.32
C ALA A 111 -0.86 6.85 23.14
N LYS A 112 -0.85 7.06 24.44
CA LYS A 112 -1.81 6.49 25.41
C LYS A 112 -2.69 7.58 25.98
N THR A 113 -3.98 7.33 26.03
CA THR A 113 -4.98 8.12 26.74
C THR A 113 -6.04 7.21 27.33
N GLN A 114 -7.15 7.75 27.77
CA GLN A 114 -8.28 6.97 28.28
C GLN A 114 -9.59 7.63 27.92
N THR A 115 -10.67 6.86 27.82
CA THR A 115 -12.04 7.35 27.70
C THR A 115 -12.43 8.13 28.96
N ASP A 116 -13.57 8.77 28.92
CA ASP A 116 -14.09 9.45 30.13
C ASP A 116 -14.55 8.45 31.21
N GLU A 117 -14.87 7.22 30.81
CA GLU A 117 -15.18 6.10 31.67
C GLU A 117 -13.93 5.42 32.24
N GLY A 118 -12.74 5.72 31.71
CA GLY A 118 -11.45 5.20 32.19
C GLY A 118 -10.88 4.04 31.38
N ASP A 119 -11.53 3.61 30.29
CA ASP A 119 -11.00 2.56 29.44
C ASP A 119 -9.70 3.03 28.77
N PRO A 120 -8.64 2.20 28.75
CA PRO A 120 -7.39 2.54 28.07
C PRO A 120 -7.59 2.71 26.57
N VAL A 121 -7.05 3.79 26.00
CA VAL A 121 -7.09 4.10 24.57
C VAL A 121 -5.69 4.07 23.99
N LEU A 122 -5.52 3.24 22.96
CA LEU A 122 -4.38 3.26 22.06
C LEU A 122 -4.66 4.29 20.94
N ARG A 123 -3.88 5.35 20.89
CA ARG A 123 -3.92 6.33 19.79
C ARG A 123 -2.75 6.11 18.88
N MET A 124 -3.02 5.94 17.57
CA MET A 124 -2.01 5.96 16.53
C MET A 124 -2.33 7.04 15.51
N TYR A 125 -1.31 7.76 15.03
CA TYR A 125 -1.51 8.88 14.12
C TYR A 125 -0.25 9.16 13.30
N GLU A 126 -0.41 9.84 12.15
CA GLU A 126 0.71 10.27 11.32
C GLU A 126 0.28 11.41 10.38
N TYR A 127 1.26 12.03 9.74
CA TYR A 127 1.12 12.98 8.66
C TYR A 127 1.35 12.30 7.32
N GLU A 128 0.32 12.25 6.48
CA GLU A 128 0.39 11.69 5.14
C GLU A 128 0.87 12.75 4.16
N ARG A 129 2.00 12.51 3.49
CA ARG A 129 2.77 13.51 2.76
C ARG A 129 2.26 13.78 1.34
N ILE A 130 1.59 12.82 0.69
CA ILE A 130 1.07 12.99 -0.67
C ILE A 130 -0.12 13.95 -0.66
N ARG A 131 -1.02 13.78 0.31
CA ARG A 131 -2.22 14.62 0.46
C ARG A 131 -2.04 15.79 1.42
N GLY A 132 -1.00 15.77 2.23
CA GLY A 132 -0.76 16.79 3.24
C GLY A 132 -1.78 16.77 4.38
N VAL A 133 -2.21 15.60 4.81
CA VAL A 133 -3.25 15.43 5.84
C VAL A 133 -2.74 14.73 7.09
N ILE A 134 -3.37 15.04 8.22
CA ILE A 134 -3.16 14.30 9.47
C ILE A 134 -4.30 13.31 9.63
N TRP A 135 -3.95 12.08 9.96
CA TRP A 135 -4.90 11.03 10.30
C TRP A 135 -4.62 10.46 11.68
N GLN A 136 -5.68 10.02 12.35
CA GLN A 136 -5.68 9.56 13.72
C GLN A 136 -6.63 8.39 13.87
N MET A 137 -6.20 7.37 14.62
CA MET A 137 -6.96 6.18 14.97
C MET A 137 -6.91 6.01 16.49
N ASP A 138 -8.07 5.95 17.12
CA ASP A 138 -8.22 5.68 18.54
C ASP A 138 -8.90 4.32 18.73
N PHE A 139 -8.24 3.42 19.44
CA PHE A 139 -8.73 2.05 19.70
C PHE A 139 -8.93 1.83 21.19
N TRP A 140 -10.04 1.21 21.56
CA TRP A 140 -10.30 0.83 22.95
C TRP A 140 -11.26 -0.35 23.06
N LEU A 141 -11.20 -1.06 24.19
CA LEU A 141 -12.13 -2.11 24.59
C LEU A 141 -12.82 -1.66 25.87
N GLU A 142 -14.15 -1.52 25.82
CA GLU A 142 -14.98 -1.27 27.00
C GLU A 142 -15.13 -2.58 27.81
N GLU A 143 -15.21 -2.50 29.13
CA GLU A 143 -15.22 -3.66 30.04
C GLU A 143 -16.24 -4.73 29.64
N LYS A 144 -17.45 -4.32 29.24
CA LYS A 144 -18.57 -5.23 28.94
C LYS A 144 -18.97 -5.26 27.45
N CYS A 145 -18.08 -4.85 26.56
CA CYS A 145 -18.35 -4.81 25.13
C CYS A 145 -17.57 -5.89 24.39
N PRO A 146 -18.22 -6.78 23.61
CA PRO A 146 -17.56 -7.83 22.86
C PRO A 146 -16.98 -7.33 21.53
N TYR A 147 -16.83 -6.03 21.37
CA TYR A 147 -16.31 -5.41 20.15
C TYR A 147 -15.15 -4.47 20.43
N LEU A 148 -14.11 -4.54 19.60
CA LEU A 148 -13.05 -3.53 19.55
C LEU A 148 -13.62 -2.26 18.93
N ASN A 149 -13.60 -1.15 19.65
CA ASN A 149 -14.01 0.15 19.16
C ASN A 149 -12.84 0.83 18.45
N CYS A 150 -13.09 1.36 17.26
CA CYS A 150 -12.12 2.10 16.45
C CYS A 150 -12.74 3.43 16.03
N ARG A 151 -12.20 4.55 16.52
CA ARG A 151 -12.57 5.88 16.06
C ARG A 151 -11.52 6.40 15.11
N MET A 152 -11.92 6.64 13.88
CA MET A 152 -11.05 7.14 12.82
C MET A 152 -11.28 8.64 12.58
N ARG A 153 -10.23 9.35 12.24
CA ARG A 153 -10.28 10.77 11.97
C ARG A 153 -9.24 11.16 10.90
N ILE A 154 -9.68 11.93 9.90
CA ILE A 154 -8.80 12.52 8.87
C ILE A 154 -9.03 14.04 8.90
N VAL A 155 -7.95 14.82 8.84
CA VAL A 155 -8.02 16.28 8.89
C VAL A 155 -7.34 16.88 7.66
N ASN A 156 -8.13 17.61 6.86
CA ASN A 156 -7.65 18.50 5.83
C ASN A 156 -7.60 19.93 6.36
N ASP A 157 -6.43 20.41 6.74
CA ASP A 157 -6.23 21.80 7.20
C ASP A 157 -5.68 22.73 6.08
N SER A 158 -5.61 22.25 4.83
CA SER A 158 -5.23 23.05 3.67
C SER A 158 -6.38 23.93 3.17
N ASP A 159 -6.06 24.89 2.30
CA ASP A 159 -7.02 25.75 1.59
C ASP A 159 -7.60 25.10 0.33
N GLN A 160 -7.28 23.83 0.07
CA GLN A 160 -7.63 23.11 -1.16
C GLN A 160 -8.61 21.98 -0.87
N VAL A 161 -9.47 21.69 -1.87
CA VAL A 161 -10.18 20.39 -1.94
C VAL A 161 -9.15 19.32 -2.30
N ILE A 162 -9.06 18.29 -1.49
CA ILE A 162 -8.10 17.20 -1.71
C ILE A 162 -8.80 15.88 -2.02
N PRO A 163 -8.24 15.07 -2.93
CA PRO A 163 -8.72 13.71 -3.13
C PRO A 163 -8.45 12.89 -1.87
N MET A 164 -9.49 12.32 -1.25
CA MET A 164 -9.35 11.53 -0.05
C MET A 164 -9.80 10.09 -0.27
N TYR A 165 -9.08 9.19 0.37
CA TYR A 165 -9.26 7.75 0.28
C TYR A 165 -9.10 7.14 1.67
N TRP A 166 -9.97 6.18 2.01
CA TRP A 166 -9.80 5.31 3.17
C TRP A 166 -10.44 3.97 2.94
N TRP A 167 -9.69 2.91 3.23
CA TRP A 167 -10.17 1.53 3.31
C TRP A 167 -9.46 0.79 4.44
N SER A 168 -10.25 0.22 5.36
CA SER A 168 -9.80 -0.74 6.36
C SER A 168 -9.80 -2.11 5.70
N ASN A 169 -8.63 -2.72 5.53
CA ASN A 169 -8.43 -3.96 4.80
C ASN A 169 -8.14 -5.10 5.77
N MET A 170 -9.11 -6.00 5.95
CA MET A 170 -9.02 -7.14 6.85
C MET A 170 -8.66 -8.41 6.09
N ALA A 171 -7.49 -8.98 6.36
CA ALA A 171 -7.18 -10.33 5.94
C ALA A 171 -7.93 -11.33 6.83
N VAL A 172 -8.68 -12.22 6.22
CA VAL A 172 -9.43 -13.28 6.91
C VAL A 172 -9.14 -14.64 6.29
N PRO A 173 -9.16 -15.74 7.08
CA PRO A 173 -8.91 -17.06 6.54
C PRO A 173 -9.87 -17.42 5.40
N GLU A 174 -9.34 -18.01 4.34
CA GLU A 174 -10.12 -18.58 3.26
C GLU A 174 -10.58 -20.00 3.67
N TYR A 175 -11.72 -20.06 4.35
CA TYR A 175 -12.25 -21.33 4.85
C TYR A 175 -12.81 -22.21 3.73
N GLU A 176 -12.46 -23.49 3.72
CA GLU A 176 -13.18 -24.48 2.90
C GLU A 176 -14.62 -24.59 3.36
N GLY A 177 -15.57 -24.33 2.45
CA GLY A 177 -17.00 -24.27 2.78
C GLY A 177 -17.44 -23.04 3.58
N GLY A 178 -16.54 -22.08 3.83
CA GLY A 178 -16.90 -20.80 4.45
C GLY A 178 -17.71 -19.89 3.54
N ARG A 179 -18.26 -18.81 4.12
CA ARG A 179 -19.09 -17.85 3.39
C ARG A 179 -18.80 -16.42 3.82
N LEU A 180 -18.90 -15.55 2.82
CA LEU A 180 -19.03 -14.11 3.06
C LEU A 180 -20.46 -13.76 3.40
N VAL A 181 -20.66 -12.81 4.34
CA VAL A 181 -22.00 -12.29 4.71
C VAL A 181 -21.96 -10.77 4.61
N VAL A 182 -22.84 -10.24 3.75
CA VAL A 182 -22.96 -8.79 3.50
C VAL A 182 -24.39 -8.48 3.05
N PRO A 183 -25.05 -7.40 3.54
CA PRO A 183 -26.45 -7.09 3.22
C PRO A 183 -26.55 -6.35 1.87
N ALA A 184 -26.16 -7.03 0.79
CA ALA A 184 -26.15 -6.49 -0.56
C ALA A 184 -26.68 -7.52 -1.56
N GLN A 185 -27.39 -7.05 -2.58
CA GLN A 185 -27.89 -7.83 -3.71
C GLN A 185 -27.20 -7.42 -5.02
N GLU A 186 -26.35 -6.41 -4.98
CA GLU A 186 -25.57 -5.91 -6.11
C GLU A 186 -24.13 -5.60 -5.68
N ALA A 187 -23.21 -5.67 -6.63
CA ALA A 187 -21.84 -5.21 -6.43
C ALA A 187 -21.29 -4.55 -7.70
N PHE A 188 -20.32 -3.68 -7.54
CA PHE A 188 -19.49 -3.21 -8.65
C PHE A 188 -18.27 -4.14 -8.77
N THR A 189 -17.88 -4.42 -10.01
CA THR A 189 -16.64 -5.14 -10.33
C THR A 189 -16.06 -4.58 -11.61
N ALA A 190 -14.86 -5.00 -11.99
CA ALA A 190 -14.24 -4.55 -13.23
C ALA A 190 -13.54 -5.70 -13.96
N VAL A 191 -13.50 -5.60 -15.28
CA VAL A 191 -12.63 -6.39 -16.15
C VAL A 191 -11.70 -5.40 -16.86
N GLY A 192 -10.42 -5.47 -16.57
CA GLY A 192 -9.46 -4.46 -16.99
C GLY A 192 -9.81 -3.07 -16.39
N THR A 193 -10.06 -2.07 -17.24
CA THR A 193 -10.42 -0.70 -16.82
C THR A 193 -11.94 -0.42 -16.84
N ASN A 194 -12.76 -1.40 -17.22
CA ASN A 194 -14.20 -1.21 -17.38
C ASN A 194 -14.93 -1.72 -16.15
N GLY A 195 -15.41 -0.80 -15.32
CA GLY A 195 -16.27 -1.11 -14.18
C GLY A 195 -17.71 -1.33 -14.61
N PHE A 196 -18.40 -2.29 -14.01
CA PHE A 196 -19.83 -2.58 -14.23
C PHE A 196 -20.47 -3.16 -12.96
N LYS A 197 -21.80 -3.17 -12.94
CA LYS A 197 -22.60 -3.69 -11.84
C LYS A 197 -23.01 -5.13 -12.11
N VAL A 198 -23.01 -5.96 -11.08
CA VAL A 198 -23.42 -7.37 -11.10
C VAL A 198 -24.41 -7.66 -9.98
N GLU A 199 -25.28 -8.64 -10.20
CA GLU A 199 -26.17 -9.16 -9.15
C GLU A 199 -25.44 -10.16 -8.24
N ILE A 200 -25.77 -10.14 -6.95
CA ILE A 200 -25.20 -10.98 -5.90
C ILE A 200 -26.32 -11.88 -5.34
N PRO A 201 -26.08 -13.16 -5.02
CA PRO A 201 -24.76 -13.80 -4.90
C PRO A 201 -24.21 -14.42 -6.19
N PHE A 202 -25.01 -14.54 -7.27
CA PHE A 202 -24.61 -15.30 -8.46
C PHE A 202 -24.09 -14.40 -9.57
N VAL A 203 -22.79 -14.49 -9.85
CA VAL A 203 -22.14 -13.83 -10.99
C VAL A 203 -21.70 -14.91 -11.98
N ASN A 204 -22.22 -14.89 -13.21
CA ASN A 204 -21.95 -15.92 -14.23
C ASN A 204 -22.21 -17.35 -13.71
N GLY A 205 -23.24 -17.54 -12.86
CA GLY A 205 -23.60 -18.84 -12.29
C GLY A 205 -22.74 -19.29 -11.10
N ILE A 206 -21.80 -18.46 -10.64
CA ILE A 206 -20.92 -18.72 -9.49
C ILE A 206 -21.44 -17.92 -8.29
N ASP A 207 -21.70 -18.59 -7.15
CA ASP A 207 -21.95 -17.92 -5.87
C ASP A 207 -20.66 -17.27 -5.38
N VAL A 208 -20.52 -15.94 -5.54
CA VAL A 208 -19.31 -15.20 -5.17
C VAL A 208 -19.18 -14.98 -3.67
N THR A 209 -20.18 -15.33 -2.87
CA THR A 209 -20.07 -15.38 -1.41
C THR A 209 -19.35 -16.65 -0.92
N ASP A 210 -19.21 -17.65 -1.79
CA ASP A 210 -18.36 -18.81 -1.67
C ASP A 210 -17.04 -18.53 -2.41
N TYR A 211 -16.13 -17.84 -1.76
CA TYR A 211 -14.89 -17.39 -2.40
C TYR A 211 -14.03 -18.54 -2.94
N LYS A 212 -14.22 -19.78 -2.45
CA LYS A 212 -13.55 -20.97 -2.99
C LYS A 212 -13.99 -21.32 -4.42
N LYS A 213 -15.10 -20.78 -4.88
CA LYS A 213 -15.61 -20.97 -6.25
C LYS A 213 -15.18 -19.87 -7.22
N ILE A 214 -14.61 -18.78 -6.73
CA ILE A 214 -14.12 -17.68 -7.56
C ILE A 214 -12.85 -18.15 -8.29
N PRO A 215 -12.85 -18.20 -9.65
CA PRO A 215 -11.73 -18.80 -10.36
C PRO A 215 -10.47 -17.93 -10.39
N THR A 216 -10.60 -16.62 -10.64
CA THR A 216 -9.47 -15.71 -10.86
C THR A 216 -9.48 -14.55 -9.87
N SER A 217 -8.36 -13.83 -9.76
CA SER A 217 -8.26 -12.64 -8.91
C SER A 217 -9.31 -11.60 -9.30
N ILE A 218 -10.10 -11.15 -8.34
CA ILE A 218 -11.20 -10.20 -8.59
C ILE A 218 -11.61 -9.43 -7.33
N ASP A 219 -12.13 -8.23 -7.57
CA ASP A 219 -12.77 -7.36 -6.58
C ASP A 219 -14.28 -7.33 -6.76
N TYR A 220 -15.03 -7.46 -5.65
CA TYR A 220 -16.45 -7.17 -5.59
C TYR A 220 -16.70 -6.06 -4.57
N PHE A 221 -17.15 -4.89 -5.01
CA PHE A 221 -17.56 -3.76 -4.17
C PHE A 221 -19.05 -3.81 -3.95
N PHE A 222 -19.49 -4.28 -2.80
CA PHE A 222 -20.89 -4.50 -2.47
C PHE A 222 -21.65 -3.20 -2.30
N HIS A 223 -22.75 -3.07 -3.02
CA HIS A 223 -23.66 -1.94 -2.91
C HIS A 223 -24.70 -2.21 -1.81
N ILE A 224 -24.42 -1.77 -0.60
CA ILE A 224 -25.35 -1.92 0.52
C ILE A 224 -26.38 -0.79 0.49
N PRO A 225 -27.70 -1.09 0.49
CA PRO A 225 -28.75 -0.08 0.53
C PRO A 225 -28.59 0.88 1.72
N LYS A 226 -29.08 2.12 1.55
CA LYS A 226 -28.94 3.18 2.56
C LYS A 226 -29.50 2.79 3.93
N GLU A 227 -30.62 2.10 3.92
CA GLU A 227 -31.38 1.71 5.09
C GLU A 227 -30.75 0.54 5.86
N GLU A 228 -29.87 -0.20 5.19
CA GLU A 228 -29.24 -1.38 5.79
C GLU A 228 -27.97 -1.01 6.58
N PRO A 229 -27.71 -1.73 7.69
CA PRO A 229 -26.49 -1.54 8.45
C PRO A 229 -25.25 -1.85 7.62
N LYS A 230 -24.21 -1.03 7.74
CA LYS A 230 -22.96 -1.17 7.00
C LYS A 230 -22.06 -2.18 7.71
N TYR A 231 -22.06 -3.42 7.24
CA TYR A 231 -21.22 -4.48 7.77
C TYR A 231 -20.74 -5.47 6.70
N ILE A 232 -19.75 -6.25 7.07
CA ILE A 232 -19.28 -7.42 6.33
C ILE A 232 -18.77 -8.46 7.33
N ALA A 233 -19.01 -9.73 7.06
CA ALA A 233 -18.53 -10.83 7.89
C ALA A 233 -17.96 -11.96 7.05
N ASN A 234 -17.00 -12.69 7.61
CA ASN A 234 -16.48 -13.95 7.08
C ASN A 234 -16.75 -15.06 8.09
N ILE A 235 -17.51 -16.09 7.70
CA ILE A 235 -17.85 -17.20 8.58
C ILE A 235 -17.28 -18.53 8.08
N ALA A 236 -16.78 -19.33 9.02
CA ALA A 236 -16.37 -20.71 8.81
C ALA A 236 -17.60 -21.66 8.71
N PRO A 237 -17.44 -22.93 8.32
CA PRO A 237 -18.54 -23.89 8.22
C PRO A 237 -19.35 -24.08 9.51
N ASP A 238 -18.77 -23.82 10.67
CA ASP A 238 -19.46 -23.83 11.97
C ASP A 238 -20.34 -22.58 12.21
N GLY A 239 -20.35 -21.66 11.27
CA GLY A 239 -21.11 -20.40 11.32
C GLY A 239 -20.42 -19.29 12.13
N TYR A 240 -19.19 -19.52 12.56
CA TYR A 240 -18.43 -18.59 13.41
C TYR A 240 -17.34 -17.85 12.61
N GLY A 241 -17.14 -16.56 12.93
CA GLY A 241 -16.08 -15.80 12.29
C GLY A 241 -16.01 -14.33 12.66
N LEU A 242 -15.34 -13.53 11.82
CA LEU A 242 -15.19 -12.10 11.98
C LEU A 242 -16.44 -11.34 11.50
N LEU A 243 -16.88 -10.39 12.30
CA LEU A 243 -17.84 -9.34 11.93
C LEU A 243 -17.18 -7.97 12.06
N GLN A 244 -17.23 -7.18 10.99
CA GLN A 244 -16.92 -5.75 11.01
C GLN A 244 -18.17 -4.95 10.65
N PHE A 245 -18.49 -3.94 11.45
CA PHE A 245 -19.56 -3.00 11.17
C PHE A 245 -19.18 -1.57 11.54
N SER A 246 -19.90 -0.58 11.01
CA SER A 246 -19.50 0.81 11.16
C SER A 246 -20.67 1.78 11.19
N THR A 247 -20.38 3.04 11.56
CA THR A 247 -21.29 4.16 11.29
C THR A 247 -21.45 4.37 9.78
N PRO A 248 -22.57 4.96 9.31
CA PRO A 248 -22.90 5.02 7.87
C PRO A 248 -21.89 5.68 6.96
N ARG A 249 -21.06 6.61 7.47
CA ARG A 249 -20.02 7.29 6.66
C ARG A 249 -19.08 6.30 5.98
N LEU A 250 -18.72 5.22 6.63
CA LEU A 250 -17.92 4.14 6.04
C LEU A 250 -18.84 3.20 5.25
N GLN A 251 -19.25 3.64 4.07
CA GLN A 251 -20.35 3.04 3.31
C GLN A 251 -19.95 1.82 2.49
N GLY A 252 -18.73 1.79 1.96
CA GLY A 252 -18.25 0.74 1.06
C GLY A 252 -17.91 -0.55 1.80
N ARG A 253 -18.22 -1.69 1.16
CA ARG A 253 -17.73 -3.02 1.55
C ARG A 253 -17.22 -3.75 0.33
N LYS A 254 -16.15 -4.53 0.51
CA LYS A 254 -15.47 -5.18 -0.60
C LYS A 254 -15.01 -6.58 -0.21
N LEU A 255 -15.02 -7.49 -1.17
CA LEU A 255 -14.26 -8.73 -1.17
C LEU A 255 -13.17 -8.61 -2.23
N PHE A 256 -11.93 -8.89 -1.86
CA PHE A 256 -10.87 -9.27 -2.77
C PHE A 256 -10.57 -10.76 -2.61
N SER A 257 -10.65 -11.49 -3.70
CA SER A 257 -10.23 -12.90 -3.77
C SER A 257 -9.04 -13.03 -4.69
N TRP A 258 -8.02 -13.79 -4.28
CA TRP A 258 -6.92 -14.19 -5.16
C TRP A 258 -7.37 -15.11 -6.29
N GLY A 259 -8.55 -15.75 -6.13
CA GLY A 259 -9.01 -16.81 -7.02
C GLY A 259 -8.46 -18.18 -6.65
N ASN A 260 -8.79 -19.18 -7.48
CA ASN A 260 -8.50 -20.60 -7.22
C ASN A 260 -7.91 -21.29 -8.47
N ILE A 261 -6.97 -20.63 -9.15
CA ILE A 261 -6.13 -21.20 -10.22
C ILE A 261 -4.69 -21.33 -9.71
N ASP A 262 -3.87 -22.06 -10.40
CA ASP A 262 -2.46 -22.34 -10.04
C ASP A 262 -1.64 -21.06 -9.76
N ALA A 263 -1.84 -19.99 -10.55
CA ALA A 263 -1.21 -18.69 -10.31
C ALA A 263 -1.67 -18.03 -9.00
N SER A 264 -2.91 -18.23 -8.60
CA SER A 264 -3.44 -17.75 -7.32
C SER A 264 -2.81 -18.48 -6.14
N ASP A 265 -2.63 -19.80 -6.28
CA ASP A 265 -1.92 -20.61 -5.29
C ASP A 265 -0.48 -20.13 -5.17
N ARG A 266 0.18 -19.90 -6.30
CA ARG A 266 1.56 -19.40 -6.33
C ARG A 266 1.73 -18.05 -5.63
N TRP A 267 0.82 -17.08 -5.81
CA TRP A 267 0.85 -15.81 -5.10
C TRP A 267 0.66 -16.00 -3.59
N GLN A 268 -0.28 -16.82 -3.18
CA GLN A 268 -0.52 -17.08 -1.76
C GLN A 268 0.67 -17.76 -1.08
N GLU A 269 1.28 -18.77 -1.72
CA GLU A 269 2.53 -19.40 -1.27
C GLU A 269 3.69 -18.41 -1.21
N PHE A 270 3.75 -17.48 -2.17
CA PHE A 270 4.81 -16.47 -2.21
C PHE A 270 4.78 -15.53 -1.00
N LEU A 271 3.61 -15.28 -0.42
CA LEU A 271 3.40 -14.29 0.65
C LEU A 271 3.55 -14.85 2.06
N THR A 272 3.61 -16.16 2.25
CA THR A 272 3.66 -16.83 3.56
C THR A 272 4.67 -17.97 3.56
N GLU A 273 4.94 -18.55 4.73
CA GLU A 273 5.56 -19.87 4.83
C GLU A 273 4.47 -20.96 4.88
N ASP A 274 3.72 -21.03 5.99
CA ASP A 274 2.73 -22.09 6.26
C ASP A 274 1.38 -21.55 6.77
N ALA A 275 1.16 -20.24 6.76
CA ALA A 275 -0.07 -19.65 7.34
C ALA A 275 -1.35 -19.96 6.54
N GLY A 276 -1.21 -20.52 5.33
CA GLY A 276 -2.33 -20.91 4.49
C GLY A 276 -2.90 -19.77 3.66
N ARG A 277 -4.09 -19.98 3.11
CA ARG A 277 -4.77 -19.06 2.19
C ARG A 277 -5.67 -18.07 2.93
N TYR A 278 -5.82 -16.89 2.35
CA TYR A 278 -6.68 -15.83 2.87
C TYR A 278 -7.40 -15.07 1.75
N VAL A 279 -8.45 -14.40 2.13
CA VAL A 279 -9.12 -13.37 1.32
C VAL A 279 -9.12 -12.05 2.09
N GLU A 280 -9.39 -10.96 1.40
CA GLU A 280 -9.51 -9.65 2.03
C GLU A 280 -10.96 -9.20 2.02
N ILE A 281 -11.50 -8.89 3.18
CA ILE A 281 -12.76 -8.15 3.30
C ILE A 281 -12.44 -6.73 3.74
N GLN A 282 -13.09 -5.75 3.12
CA GLN A 282 -12.68 -4.36 3.32
C GLN A 282 -13.87 -3.45 3.59
N ALA A 283 -13.61 -2.35 4.30
CA ALA A 283 -14.58 -1.30 4.57
C ALA A 283 -14.02 0.07 4.19
N GLY A 284 -14.75 0.86 3.39
CA GLY A 284 -14.23 2.10 2.83
C GLY A 284 -15.21 3.27 2.83
N LEU A 285 -14.65 4.47 2.71
CA LEU A 285 -15.44 5.71 2.57
C LEU A 285 -16.15 5.79 1.23
N GLY A 286 -15.49 5.35 0.15
CA GLY A 286 -16.07 5.31 -1.20
C GLY A 286 -16.90 4.05 -1.44
N LYS A 287 -17.76 4.08 -2.47
CA LYS A 287 -18.51 2.91 -2.95
C LYS A 287 -17.58 1.89 -3.60
N THR A 288 -16.50 2.37 -4.23
CA THR A 288 -15.47 1.56 -4.89
C THR A 288 -14.07 2.11 -4.60
N GLN A 289 -13.06 1.44 -5.08
CA GLN A 289 -11.66 1.91 -5.09
C GLN A 289 -11.26 2.53 -6.45
N TYR A 290 -12.20 2.79 -7.34
CA TYR A 290 -11.88 3.33 -8.67
C TYR A 290 -11.48 4.81 -8.64
N GLY A 291 -11.76 5.53 -7.55
CA GLY A 291 -11.38 6.91 -7.34
C GLY A 291 -11.43 7.32 -5.88
N CYS A 292 -10.83 8.47 -5.60
CA CYS A 292 -10.92 9.16 -4.31
C CYS A 292 -12.23 9.95 -4.22
N ILE A 293 -12.54 10.45 -3.01
CA ILE A 293 -13.67 11.34 -2.73
C ILE A 293 -13.13 12.76 -2.47
N PRO A 294 -13.75 13.84 -2.99
CA PRO A 294 -13.30 15.20 -2.71
C PRO A 294 -13.53 15.56 -1.24
N MET A 295 -12.46 15.90 -0.53
CA MET A 295 -12.51 16.38 0.85
C MET A 295 -12.33 17.88 0.90
N ALA A 296 -13.33 18.60 1.41
CA ALA A 296 -13.33 20.06 1.49
C ALA A 296 -12.19 20.60 2.37
N PRO A 297 -11.71 21.85 2.10
CA PRO A 297 -10.72 22.52 2.94
C PRO A 297 -11.23 22.72 4.37
N HIS A 298 -10.31 22.77 5.33
CA HIS A 298 -10.57 23.04 6.74
C HIS A 298 -11.62 22.14 7.39
N THR A 299 -11.69 20.87 6.96
CA THR A 299 -12.64 19.88 7.48
C THR A 299 -11.94 18.72 8.18
N ALA A 300 -12.71 18.04 9.04
CA ALA A 300 -12.33 16.76 9.61
C ALA A 300 -13.44 15.74 9.33
N TRP A 301 -13.08 14.59 8.80
CA TRP A 301 -13.98 13.45 8.65
C TRP A 301 -13.75 12.48 9.79
N GLU A 302 -14.84 12.02 10.40
CA GLU A 302 -14.80 11.09 11.52
C GLU A 302 -15.87 10.00 11.36
N TRP A 303 -15.53 8.78 11.77
CA TRP A 303 -16.44 7.65 11.81
C TRP A 303 -15.97 6.65 12.88
N MET A 304 -16.83 5.68 13.17
CA MET A 304 -16.47 4.55 14.03
C MET A 304 -16.67 3.23 13.31
N GLU A 305 -15.78 2.31 13.64
CA GLU A 305 -15.82 0.89 13.26
C GLU A 305 -15.83 0.03 14.51
N ARG A 306 -16.44 -1.14 14.41
CA ARG A 306 -16.36 -2.20 15.42
C ARG A 306 -15.95 -3.51 14.79
N TYR A 307 -15.13 -4.26 15.51
CA TYR A 307 -14.64 -5.58 15.14
C TYR A 307 -14.93 -6.56 16.27
N GLY A 308 -15.46 -7.73 15.93
CA GLY A 308 -15.75 -8.77 16.90
C GLY A 308 -16.19 -10.07 16.24
N ALA A 309 -16.69 -11.01 17.04
CA ALA A 309 -17.17 -12.28 16.55
C ALA A 309 -18.62 -12.22 16.11
N VAL A 310 -18.97 -13.04 15.11
CA VAL A 310 -20.34 -13.43 14.75
C VAL A 310 -20.47 -14.94 14.85
N ASN A 311 -21.65 -15.42 15.22
CA ASN A 311 -21.95 -16.85 15.26
C ASN A 311 -23.39 -17.11 14.82
N LEU A 312 -23.54 -17.59 13.59
CA LEU A 312 -24.85 -17.95 13.00
C LEU A 312 -25.22 -19.43 13.26
N GLY A 313 -24.32 -20.18 13.91
CA GLY A 313 -24.50 -21.60 14.18
C GLY A 313 -24.15 -22.53 13.03
N ALA A 314 -24.01 -23.81 13.35
CA ALA A 314 -23.77 -24.85 12.36
C ALA A 314 -24.90 -24.91 11.33
N GLY A 315 -24.56 -25.13 10.04
CA GLY A 315 -25.51 -25.16 8.93
C GLY A 315 -25.79 -23.77 8.32
N ALA A 316 -25.21 -22.70 8.86
CA ALA A 316 -25.42 -21.35 8.31
C ALA A 316 -24.83 -21.19 6.90
N CYS A 317 -23.74 -21.88 6.59
CA CYS A 317 -23.10 -21.82 5.29
C CYS A 317 -23.92 -22.51 4.18
N GLU A 318 -24.82 -23.43 4.52
CA GLU A 318 -25.73 -24.11 3.61
C GLU A 318 -27.02 -23.31 3.32
N GLN A 319 -27.29 -22.29 4.13
CA GLN A 319 -28.43 -21.39 3.92
C GLN A 319 -28.18 -20.42 2.76
N SER A 320 -29.25 -19.77 2.27
CA SER A 320 -29.13 -18.75 1.23
C SER A 320 -28.34 -17.54 1.70
N HIS A 321 -27.79 -16.79 0.75
CA HIS A 321 -27.13 -15.51 1.03
C HIS A 321 -28.05 -14.55 1.80
N GLU A 322 -29.31 -14.46 1.38
CA GLU A 322 -30.32 -13.63 2.02
C GLU A 322 -30.57 -14.03 3.48
N TRP A 323 -30.78 -15.32 3.76
CA TRP A 323 -30.95 -15.81 5.12
C TRP A 323 -29.75 -15.42 6.03
N ARG A 324 -28.51 -15.57 5.52
CA ARG A 324 -27.31 -15.25 6.30
C ARG A 324 -27.25 -13.76 6.66
N TYR A 325 -27.44 -12.87 5.69
CA TYR A 325 -27.35 -11.44 6.00
C TYR A 325 -28.58 -10.94 6.80
N GLU A 326 -29.76 -11.50 6.60
CA GLU A 326 -30.92 -11.17 7.43
C GLU A 326 -30.67 -11.51 8.90
N LYS A 327 -30.08 -12.68 9.21
CA LYS A 327 -29.74 -13.06 10.59
C LYS A 327 -28.77 -12.09 11.26
N VAL A 328 -27.71 -11.67 10.57
CA VAL A 328 -26.79 -10.66 11.10
C VAL A 328 -27.47 -9.31 11.27
N THR A 329 -28.26 -8.90 10.29
CA THR A 329 -29.03 -7.64 10.33
C THR A 329 -30.03 -7.63 11.49
N GLU A 330 -30.80 -8.73 11.70
CA GLU A 330 -31.72 -8.90 12.82
C GLU A 330 -31.01 -8.76 14.15
N GLU A 331 -29.85 -9.40 14.32
CA GLU A 331 -29.05 -9.33 15.55
C GLU A 331 -28.54 -7.91 15.82
N LEU A 332 -27.98 -7.23 14.82
CA LEU A 332 -27.51 -5.85 14.93
C LEU A 332 -28.65 -4.87 15.27
N LYS A 333 -29.84 -5.05 14.66
CA LYS A 333 -31.04 -4.24 14.92
C LYS A 333 -31.63 -4.54 16.31
N ALA A 334 -31.74 -5.80 16.71
CA ALA A 334 -32.29 -6.20 18.01
C ALA A 334 -31.44 -5.65 19.17
N ASN A 335 -30.13 -5.67 19.01
CA ASN A 335 -29.18 -5.13 19.98
C ASN A 335 -28.93 -3.63 19.83
N GLN A 336 -29.55 -2.95 18.85
CA GLN A 336 -29.36 -1.53 18.54
C GLN A 336 -27.89 -1.13 18.34
N GLU A 337 -27.07 -2.03 17.78
CA GLU A 337 -25.62 -1.86 17.75
C GLU A 337 -25.20 -0.65 16.90
N ILE A 338 -25.88 -0.37 15.79
CA ILE A 338 -25.58 0.80 14.95
C ILE A 338 -25.95 2.10 15.67
N GLU A 339 -27.07 2.15 16.38
CA GLU A 339 -27.49 3.34 17.14
C GLU A 339 -26.56 3.59 18.34
N LYS A 340 -26.15 2.53 19.02
CA LYS A 340 -25.12 2.62 20.08
C LYS A 340 -23.82 3.17 19.51
N LEU A 341 -23.39 2.69 18.33
CA LEU A 341 -22.17 3.15 17.70
C LEU A 341 -22.23 4.62 17.25
N LYS A 342 -23.36 5.04 16.67
CA LYS A 342 -23.61 6.47 16.35
C LYS A 342 -23.57 7.34 17.60
N LYS A 343 -24.22 6.91 18.69
CA LYS A 343 -24.19 7.60 19.96
C LYS A 343 -22.77 7.69 20.51
N ARG A 344 -22.01 6.59 20.45
CA ARG A 344 -20.62 6.55 20.91
C ARG A 344 -19.70 7.48 20.09
N LEU A 345 -19.93 7.60 18.77
CA LEU A 345 -19.24 8.58 17.93
C LEU A 345 -19.46 10.02 18.45
N GLU A 346 -20.67 10.37 18.85
CA GLU A 346 -20.98 11.70 19.39
C GLU A 346 -20.34 11.90 20.78
N GLU A 347 -20.48 10.92 21.68
CA GLU A 347 -19.94 10.98 23.05
C GLU A 347 -18.42 11.09 23.09
N THR A 348 -17.73 10.46 22.15
CA THR A 348 -16.25 10.43 22.08
C THR A 348 -15.64 11.59 21.27
N LYS A 349 -16.40 12.63 20.89
CA LYS A 349 -15.86 13.84 20.25
C LYS A 349 -14.79 14.52 21.11
N GLY A 350 -14.95 14.52 22.43
CA GLY A 350 -13.95 15.01 23.37
C GLY A 350 -12.68 14.18 23.36
N LEU A 351 -12.81 12.86 23.37
CA LEU A 351 -11.70 11.91 23.28
C LEU A 351 -10.82 12.18 22.05
N ALA A 352 -11.43 12.38 20.88
CA ALA A 352 -10.70 12.63 19.63
C ALA A 352 -9.75 13.83 19.68
N LYS A 353 -9.97 14.77 20.59
CA LYS A 353 -9.16 15.99 20.79
C LYS A 353 -8.43 16.03 22.13
N LYS A 354 -8.53 14.97 22.93
CA LYS A 354 -7.87 14.87 24.23
C LYS A 354 -6.38 14.71 24.05
N GLN A 355 -5.59 15.37 24.90
CA GLN A 355 -4.16 15.14 24.98
C GLN A 355 -3.87 13.69 25.32
N ALA A 356 -2.81 13.14 24.72
CA ALA A 356 -2.38 11.78 24.94
C ALA A 356 -0.88 11.76 25.21
N LYS A 357 -0.43 10.82 26.04
CA LYS A 357 0.99 10.64 26.36
C LYS A 357 1.67 9.89 25.22
N LEU A 358 2.59 10.55 24.52
CA LEU A 358 3.41 9.93 23.48
C LEU A 358 4.26 8.80 24.07
N VAL A 359 4.30 7.64 23.39
CA VAL A 359 5.11 6.47 23.76
C VAL A 359 6.01 5.98 22.63
N GLN A 360 5.71 6.34 21.39
CA GLN A 360 6.53 6.03 20.22
C GLN A 360 6.43 7.17 19.21
N ALA A 361 7.58 7.58 18.67
CA ALA A 361 7.63 8.53 17.56
C ALA A 361 7.36 7.81 16.23
N GLY A 362 6.76 8.52 15.28
CA GLY A 362 6.60 8.12 13.89
C GLY A 362 7.65 8.76 13.00
N SER A 363 7.25 9.16 11.79
CA SER A 363 8.14 9.65 10.74
C SER A 363 8.84 10.98 11.01
N GLY A 364 8.31 11.80 11.91
CA GLY A 364 8.81 13.16 12.16
C GLY A 364 8.22 14.25 11.25
N TYR A 365 7.68 13.90 10.09
CA TYR A 365 7.19 14.89 9.11
C TYR A 365 6.02 15.75 9.64
N GLY A 366 5.25 15.24 10.59
CA GLY A 366 4.21 15.99 11.24
C GLY A 366 4.69 17.27 11.97
N THR A 367 5.99 17.38 12.27
CA THR A 367 6.58 18.61 12.84
C THR A 367 6.53 19.78 11.88
N PHE A 368 6.40 19.53 10.57
CA PHE A 368 6.26 20.54 9.52
C PHE A 368 4.80 20.81 9.14
N ALA A 369 3.85 20.01 9.65
CA ALA A 369 2.43 20.19 9.39
C ALA A 369 1.91 21.46 10.08
N PRO A 370 0.90 22.14 9.49
CA PRO A 370 0.27 23.28 10.13
C PRO A 370 -0.34 22.90 11.49
N LYS A 371 -0.01 23.66 12.53
CA LYS A 371 -0.62 23.50 13.86
C LYS A 371 -1.94 24.25 13.90
N THR A 372 -3.04 23.52 14.00
CA THR A 372 -4.38 24.08 14.06
C THR A 372 -5.13 23.64 15.33
N LYS A 373 -6.30 24.19 15.56
CA LYS A 373 -7.18 23.74 16.65
C LYS A 373 -7.69 22.30 16.44
N ARG A 374 -7.64 21.79 15.20
CA ARG A 374 -8.10 20.43 14.88
C ARG A 374 -7.06 19.36 15.21
N THR A 375 -5.78 19.73 15.21
CA THR A 375 -4.63 18.81 15.33
C THR A 375 -3.68 19.16 16.47
N GLY A 376 -3.89 20.29 17.16
CA GLY A 376 -2.99 20.78 18.20
C GLY A 376 -2.86 19.90 19.46
N HIS A 377 -3.70 18.87 19.59
CA HIS A 377 -3.60 17.85 20.65
C HIS A 377 -2.64 16.70 20.29
N LEU A 378 -2.17 16.63 19.05
CA LEU A 378 -1.23 15.61 18.59
C LEU A 378 0.20 16.15 18.74
N GLU A 379 1.04 15.36 19.38
CA GLU A 379 2.45 15.66 19.58
C GLU A 379 3.27 15.00 18.48
N PHE A 380 3.93 15.83 17.67
CA PHE A 380 4.90 15.37 16.69
C PHE A 380 6.31 15.70 17.17
N VAL A 381 7.17 14.70 17.18
CA VAL A 381 8.58 14.85 17.54
C VAL A 381 9.44 14.35 16.38
N ASP A 382 10.52 15.05 16.12
CA ASP A 382 11.51 14.64 15.14
C ASP A 382 12.71 13.99 15.86
N GLN A 383 13.06 12.78 15.44
CA GLN A 383 14.22 12.02 15.92
C GLN A 383 15.22 11.70 14.80
N SER A 384 14.93 12.15 13.57
CA SER A 384 15.74 11.85 12.38
C SER A 384 16.79 12.90 12.10
N GLU A 385 18.05 12.49 11.92
CA GLU A 385 19.12 13.39 11.47
C GLU A 385 18.84 13.98 10.08
N THR A 386 18.18 13.22 9.22
CA THR A 386 17.77 13.68 7.90
C THR A 386 16.81 14.87 7.99
N LEU A 387 15.80 14.79 8.85
CA LEU A 387 14.83 15.88 9.03
C LEU A 387 15.46 17.11 9.67
N LYS A 388 16.48 16.98 10.50
CA LYS A 388 17.24 18.12 11.03
C LYS A 388 17.90 18.93 9.91
N LYS A 389 18.43 18.25 8.87
CA LYS A 389 19.02 18.91 7.69
C LYS A 389 17.98 19.72 6.92
N TRP A 390 16.77 19.15 6.75
CA TRP A 390 15.65 19.85 6.11
C TRP A 390 15.10 20.99 6.95
N LYS A 391 15.02 20.83 8.25
CA LYS A 391 14.65 21.92 9.17
C LYS A 391 15.62 23.10 9.06
N HIS A 392 16.91 22.81 9.03
CA HIS A 392 17.94 23.82 8.80
C HIS A 392 17.73 24.56 7.46
N PHE A 393 17.43 23.82 6.38
CA PHE A 393 17.10 24.44 5.09
C PHE A 393 15.90 25.39 5.17
N PHE A 394 14.80 24.98 5.81
CA PHE A 394 13.62 25.84 5.96
C PHE A 394 13.85 27.06 6.85
N GLU A 395 14.77 26.96 7.81
CA GLU A 395 15.11 28.08 8.70
C GLU A 395 16.11 29.05 8.07
N THR A 396 17.07 28.57 7.29
CA THR A 396 18.21 29.39 6.80
C THR A 396 18.24 29.60 5.29
N GLY A 397 17.54 28.79 4.52
CA GLY A 397 17.61 28.73 3.06
C GLY A 397 18.84 27.98 2.54
N ILE A 398 19.68 27.42 3.40
CA ILE A 398 20.90 26.69 3.00
C ILE A 398 20.61 25.19 3.06
N LEU A 399 20.62 24.53 1.90
CA LEU A 399 20.45 23.08 1.80
C LEU A 399 21.81 22.40 2.01
N HIS A 400 21.84 21.33 2.81
CA HIS A 400 23.02 20.49 2.92
C HIS A 400 23.44 19.93 1.55
N MET A 401 24.71 19.71 1.36
CA MET A 401 25.27 19.13 0.14
C MET A 401 25.94 17.80 0.49
N PRO A 402 25.28 16.65 0.19
CA PRO A 402 25.86 15.34 0.44
C PRO A 402 26.98 15.03 -0.56
N ASN A 403 27.71 13.92 -0.34
CA ASN A 403 28.61 13.39 -1.33
C ASN A 403 27.79 12.94 -2.58
N PRO A 404 28.21 13.26 -3.82
CA PRO A 404 27.51 12.85 -5.04
C PRO A 404 27.32 11.33 -5.20
N GLU A 405 28.12 10.51 -4.54
CA GLU A 405 27.99 9.06 -4.50
C GLU A 405 26.88 8.57 -3.55
N ASP A 406 26.51 9.41 -2.58
CA ASP A 406 25.49 9.05 -1.59
C ASP A 406 24.10 9.09 -2.20
N GLU A 407 23.26 8.11 -1.85
CA GLU A 407 21.86 8.10 -2.25
C GLU A 407 21.09 9.25 -1.58
N PRO A 408 20.27 10.02 -2.34
CA PRO A 408 19.40 11.04 -1.75
C PRO A 408 18.52 10.46 -0.65
N ASP A 409 18.53 11.12 0.52
CA ASP A 409 17.82 10.59 1.69
C ASP A 409 16.35 10.93 1.70
N GLU A 410 15.92 12.13 1.26
CA GLU A 410 14.52 12.54 1.33
C GLU A 410 14.14 13.50 0.21
N PHE A 411 12.82 13.53 -0.05
CA PHE A 411 12.19 14.43 -1.01
C PHE A 411 11.03 15.19 -0.35
N TRP A 412 10.70 16.33 -0.92
CA TRP A 412 9.56 17.15 -0.52
C TRP A 412 8.68 17.46 -1.73
N ASN A 413 7.40 17.71 -1.49
CA ASN A 413 6.45 18.06 -2.53
C ASN A 413 5.66 19.32 -2.14
N GLY A 414 4.91 19.82 -3.11
CA GLY A 414 4.02 20.96 -2.96
C GLY A 414 4.58 22.25 -3.52
N GLU A 415 3.68 23.12 -3.97
CA GLU A 415 3.99 24.37 -4.64
C GLU A 415 4.82 25.32 -3.78
N LYS A 416 4.49 25.42 -2.48
CA LYS A 416 5.25 26.26 -1.53
C LYS A 416 6.70 25.82 -1.38
N PHE A 417 6.94 24.51 -1.36
CA PHE A 417 8.30 23.96 -1.32
C PHE A 417 9.05 24.27 -2.60
N LEU A 418 8.44 24.00 -3.76
CA LEU A 418 9.04 24.29 -5.07
C LEU A 418 9.45 25.77 -5.18
N THR A 419 8.53 26.70 -4.86
CA THR A 419 8.80 28.14 -4.92
C THR A 419 9.95 28.54 -4.00
N TYR A 420 9.98 28.01 -2.78
CA TYR A 420 11.06 28.31 -1.82
C TYR A 420 12.40 27.73 -2.27
N LEU A 421 12.44 26.48 -2.75
CA LEU A 421 13.66 25.85 -3.26
C LEU A 421 14.19 26.60 -4.50
N GLU A 422 13.31 27.01 -5.43
CA GLU A 422 13.63 27.81 -6.60
C GLU A 422 14.29 29.14 -6.20
N GLU A 423 13.67 29.90 -5.29
CA GLU A 423 14.21 31.16 -4.76
C GLU A 423 15.62 30.99 -4.14
N LYS A 424 15.83 29.88 -3.41
CA LYS A 424 17.11 29.64 -2.71
C LYS A 424 18.19 28.95 -3.58
N THR A 425 17.85 28.55 -4.82
CA THR A 425 18.78 27.79 -5.70
C THR A 425 19.08 28.51 -7.01
N VAL A 426 18.07 29.16 -7.61
CA VAL A 426 18.24 29.80 -8.92
C VAL A 426 18.75 31.23 -8.76
N GLY A 427 19.78 31.57 -9.55
CA GLY A 427 20.41 32.88 -9.58
C GLY A 427 21.83 32.88 -9.02
N LYS A 428 22.65 33.81 -9.50
CA LYS A 428 24.09 33.85 -9.20
C LYS A 428 24.40 34.04 -7.70
N ASP A 429 23.53 34.77 -7.02
CA ASP A 429 23.70 35.11 -5.59
C ASP A 429 22.84 34.23 -4.66
N ALA A 430 22.16 33.22 -5.20
CA ALA A 430 21.37 32.29 -4.41
C ALA A 430 22.26 31.42 -3.51
N PRO A 431 21.87 31.17 -2.24
CA PRO A 431 22.72 30.46 -1.28
C PRO A 431 23.11 29.04 -1.73
N ASN A 432 22.31 28.41 -2.60
CA ASN A 432 22.57 27.07 -3.12
C ASN A 432 22.99 27.04 -4.60
N ALA A 433 23.36 28.17 -5.21
CA ALA A 433 23.71 28.25 -6.64
C ALA A 433 24.85 27.30 -7.08
N ALA A 434 25.72 26.91 -6.17
CA ALA A 434 26.81 25.97 -6.40
C ALA A 434 26.57 24.58 -5.75
N ASN A 435 25.35 24.32 -5.28
CA ASN A 435 25.01 23.07 -4.60
C ASN A 435 24.36 22.10 -5.60
N TRP A 436 25.07 21.06 -6.04
CA TRP A 436 24.58 20.07 -6.99
C TRP A 436 23.27 19.39 -6.51
N TYR A 437 23.17 19.14 -5.19
CA TYR A 437 22.01 18.47 -4.61
C TYR A 437 20.75 19.34 -4.61
N ALA A 438 20.92 20.66 -4.41
CA ALA A 438 19.80 21.61 -4.52
C ALA A 438 19.25 21.66 -5.95
N HIS A 439 20.12 21.70 -6.96
CA HIS A 439 19.73 21.63 -8.37
C HIS A 439 19.07 20.29 -8.72
N TYR A 440 19.57 19.17 -8.19
CA TYR A 440 18.92 17.86 -8.33
C TYR A 440 17.50 17.84 -7.72
N GLN A 441 17.34 18.31 -6.47
CA GLN A 441 16.03 18.39 -5.81
C GLN A 441 15.06 19.32 -6.55
N LEU A 442 15.57 20.43 -7.09
CA LEU A 442 14.78 21.35 -7.91
C LEU A 442 14.34 20.70 -9.23
N GLY A 443 15.24 19.97 -9.89
CA GLY A 443 14.94 19.18 -11.07
C GLY A 443 13.82 18.15 -10.85
N ILE A 444 13.87 17.42 -9.74
CA ILE A 444 12.79 16.48 -9.32
C ILE A 444 11.48 17.25 -9.11
N SER A 445 11.52 18.38 -8.39
CA SER A 445 10.32 19.17 -8.10
C SER A 445 9.67 19.73 -9.37
N TYR A 446 10.47 20.20 -10.33
CA TYR A 446 9.98 20.62 -11.64
C TYR A 446 9.40 19.46 -12.46
N LEU A 447 10.04 18.30 -12.42
CA LEU A 447 9.55 17.11 -13.13
C LEU A 447 8.16 16.70 -12.62
N ILE A 448 7.97 16.68 -11.30
CA ILE A 448 6.68 16.37 -10.65
C ILE A 448 5.63 17.43 -10.98
N ALA A 449 6.02 18.71 -11.07
CA ALA A 449 5.13 19.81 -11.49
C ALA A 449 4.85 19.83 -13.00
N GLY A 450 5.42 18.90 -13.80
CA GLY A 450 5.26 18.85 -15.25
C GLY A 450 6.09 19.88 -16.04
N ARG A 451 6.96 20.63 -15.38
CA ARG A 451 7.87 21.65 -15.94
C ARG A 451 9.13 20.98 -16.48
N LYS A 452 9.00 20.28 -17.60
CA LYS A 452 10.05 19.36 -18.11
C LYS A 452 11.33 20.05 -18.57
N GLU A 453 11.23 21.22 -19.17
CA GLU A 453 12.40 21.96 -19.66
C GLU A 453 13.24 22.49 -18.50
N GLU A 454 12.58 23.08 -17.52
CA GLU A 454 13.26 23.54 -16.30
C GLU A 454 13.85 22.35 -15.53
N ALA A 455 13.14 21.22 -15.47
CA ALA A 455 13.68 20.01 -14.84
C ALA A 455 14.98 19.54 -15.52
N ARG A 456 15.00 19.52 -16.86
CA ARG A 456 16.20 19.20 -17.65
C ARG A 456 17.37 20.13 -17.30
N ASP A 457 17.12 21.43 -17.34
CA ASP A 457 18.17 22.43 -17.11
C ASP A 457 18.78 22.29 -15.70
N GLU A 458 17.94 22.01 -14.72
CA GLU A 458 18.41 21.80 -13.34
C GLU A 458 19.15 20.46 -13.15
N PHE A 459 18.72 19.38 -13.79
CA PHE A 459 19.48 18.12 -13.76
C PHE A 459 20.84 18.26 -14.47
N VAL A 460 20.90 18.93 -15.61
CA VAL A 460 22.15 19.22 -16.31
C VAL A 460 23.06 20.08 -15.42
N ARG A 461 22.52 21.11 -14.79
CA ARG A 461 23.28 21.95 -13.86
C ARG A 461 23.81 21.14 -12.67
N SER A 462 23.03 20.23 -12.15
CA SER A 462 23.45 19.31 -11.08
C SER A 462 24.67 18.47 -11.50
N VAL A 463 24.62 17.86 -12.68
CA VAL A 463 25.72 17.05 -13.23
C VAL A 463 26.98 17.90 -13.50
N ASP A 464 26.82 19.11 -14.02
CA ASP A 464 27.92 20.04 -14.29
C ASP A 464 28.66 20.48 -13.00
N LEU A 465 27.92 20.65 -11.90
CA LEU A 465 28.47 21.00 -10.60
C LEU A 465 29.20 19.82 -9.96
N ALA A 466 28.61 18.64 -10.05
CA ALA A 466 29.22 17.40 -9.60
C ALA A 466 28.57 16.21 -10.34
N SER A 467 29.39 15.41 -11.03
CA SER A 467 28.91 14.20 -11.69
C SER A 467 28.25 13.28 -10.66
N ASN A 468 26.95 12.99 -10.87
CA ASN A 468 26.15 12.19 -9.96
C ASN A 468 25.14 11.35 -10.70
N ALA A 469 24.94 10.12 -10.26
CA ALA A 469 24.03 9.16 -10.87
C ALA A 469 22.55 9.58 -10.77
N TRP A 470 22.21 10.34 -9.76
CA TRP A 470 20.83 10.69 -9.44
C TRP A 470 20.24 11.66 -10.46
N ALA A 471 20.99 12.67 -10.86
CA ALA A 471 20.59 13.59 -11.92
C ALA A 471 20.61 12.91 -13.30
N TYR A 472 21.54 12.00 -13.57
CA TYR A 472 21.52 11.17 -14.79
C TYR A 472 20.26 10.29 -14.86
N HIS A 473 19.83 9.70 -13.75
CA HIS A 473 18.57 8.97 -13.69
C HIS A 473 17.35 9.88 -13.98
N GLY A 474 17.34 11.09 -13.41
CA GLY A 474 16.31 12.10 -13.69
C GLY A 474 16.24 12.47 -15.17
N LEU A 475 17.38 12.70 -15.82
CA LEU A 475 17.48 12.95 -17.26
C LEU A 475 16.99 11.76 -18.08
N ALA A 476 17.39 10.53 -17.73
CA ALA A 476 16.93 9.33 -18.41
C ALA A 476 15.40 9.18 -18.34
N CYS A 477 14.81 9.38 -17.18
CA CYS A 477 13.34 9.35 -17.01
C CYS A 477 12.65 10.43 -17.85
N LEU A 478 13.23 11.61 -17.97
CA LEU A 478 12.68 12.73 -18.72
C LEU A 478 12.63 12.45 -20.22
N TYR A 479 13.68 11.84 -20.76
CA TYR A 479 13.81 11.51 -22.16
C TYR A 479 13.19 10.17 -22.57
N LEU A 480 12.84 9.28 -21.62
CA LEU A 480 12.40 7.90 -21.88
C LEU A 480 11.33 7.75 -22.96
N LYS A 481 10.37 8.70 -23.04
CA LYS A 481 9.29 8.66 -24.03
C LYS A 481 9.59 9.49 -25.30
N SER A 482 10.38 10.54 -25.19
CA SER A 482 10.61 11.49 -26.29
C SER A 482 11.86 11.17 -27.10
N ASP A 483 12.90 10.66 -26.46
CA ASP A 483 14.19 10.30 -27.07
C ASP A 483 14.83 9.13 -26.30
N PRO A 484 14.42 7.86 -26.59
CA PRO A 484 14.95 6.68 -25.92
C PRO A 484 16.47 6.50 -26.06
N GLU A 485 17.07 6.97 -27.17
CA GLU A 485 18.52 6.90 -27.36
C GLU A 485 19.26 7.79 -26.37
N GLN A 486 18.75 9.00 -26.14
CA GLN A 486 19.33 9.90 -25.15
C GLN A 486 19.09 9.40 -23.72
N ALA A 487 17.89 8.85 -23.44
CA ALA A 487 17.58 8.23 -22.15
C ALA A 487 18.55 7.07 -21.83
N LYS A 488 18.84 6.23 -22.82
CA LYS A 488 19.81 5.15 -22.75
C LYS A 488 21.21 5.66 -22.37
N GLN A 489 21.69 6.69 -23.04
CA GLN A 489 23.01 7.27 -22.76
C GLN A 489 23.09 7.76 -21.31
N PHE A 490 22.13 8.52 -20.83
CA PHE A 490 22.12 9.05 -19.48
C PHE A 490 22.06 7.95 -18.42
N ILE A 491 21.22 6.93 -18.63
CA ILE A 491 21.15 5.87 -17.62
C ILE A 491 22.42 5.03 -17.55
N MET A 492 23.10 4.79 -18.67
CA MET A 492 24.37 4.08 -18.70
C MET A 492 25.48 4.86 -17.97
N GLU A 493 25.54 6.19 -18.11
CA GLU A 493 26.45 7.03 -17.31
C GLU A 493 26.18 6.88 -15.81
N GLY A 494 24.92 6.93 -15.40
CA GLY A 494 24.54 6.72 -14.00
C GLY A 494 24.88 5.32 -13.48
N MET A 495 24.64 4.28 -14.28
CA MET A 495 24.98 2.89 -13.94
C MET A 495 26.50 2.71 -13.76
N ALA A 496 27.31 3.40 -14.56
CA ALA A 496 28.75 3.37 -14.43
C ALA A 496 29.23 3.99 -13.09
N LEU A 497 28.58 5.06 -12.63
CA LEU A 497 28.88 5.72 -11.35
C LEU A 497 28.43 4.91 -10.12
N GLN A 498 27.39 4.09 -10.26
CA GLN A 498 26.79 3.32 -9.16
C GLN A 498 26.85 1.80 -9.43
N ARG A 499 27.98 1.31 -9.93
CA ARG A 499 28.15 -0.09 -10.41
C ARG A 499 27.82 -1.14 -9.35
N GLU A 500 28.17 -0.90 -8.11
CA GLU A 500 27.96 -1.84 -7.01
C GLU A 500 26.58 -1.73 -6.34
N ARG A 501 25.86 -0.63 -6.60
CA ARG A 501 24.55 -0.38 -5.96
C ARG A 501 23.44 -1.11 -6.69
N LEU A 502 23.04 -2.27 -6.17
CA LEU A 502 22.01 -3.14 -6.75
C LEU A 502 20.71 -2.39 -7.06
N SER A 503 20.21 -1.54 -6.16
CA SER A 503 18.96 -0.78 -6.36
C SER A 503 19.04 0.13 -7.60
N TYR A 504 20.18 0.79 -7.81
CA TYR A 504 20.38 1.64 -8.99
C TYR A 504 20.49 0.80 -10.27
N GLN A 505 21.21 -0.33 -10.23
CA GLN A 505 21.36 -1.21 -11.38
C GLN A 505 20.00 -1.78 -11.80
N LYS A 506 19.14 -2.19 -10.87
CA LYS A 506 17.76 -2.65 -11.19
C LYS A 506 16.95 -1.59 -11.96
N GLU A 507 16.99 -0.33 -11.54
CA GLU A 507 16.33 0.76 -12.26
C GLU A 507 17.00 1.03 -13.62
N GLY A 508 18.32 0.92 -13.68
CA GLY A 508 19.07 1.04 -14.94
C GLY A 508 18.64 0.02 -15.98
N PHE A 509 18.61 -1.24 -15.61
CA PHE A 509 18.15 -2.32 -16.52
C PHE A 509 16.69 -2.13 -16.95
N LYS A 510 15.81 -1.69 -16.04
CA LYS A 510 14.41 -1.36 -16.35
C LYS A 510 14.29 -0.26 -17.40
N ILE A 511 15.09 0.80 -17.29
CA ILE A 511 15.10 1.92 -18.25
C ILE A 511 15.66 1.44 -19.59
N LEU A 512 16.76 0.68 -19.60
CA LEU A 512 17.32 0.10 -20.83
C LEU A 512 16.30 -0.79 -21.57
N GLU A 513 15.57 -1.64 -20.83
CA GLU A 513 14.51 -2.47 -21.39
C GLU A 513 13.40 -1.63 -22.03
N LYS A 514 12.94 -0.57 -21.33
CA LYS A 514 11.95 0.38 -21.88
C LYS A 514 12.44 1.17 -23.08
N CYS A 515 13.75 1.37 -23.21
CA CYS A 515 14.37 1.96 -24.41
C CYS A 515 14.52 0.93 -25.56
N GLY A 516 14.25 -0.36 -25.34
CA GLY A 516 14.55 -1.41 -26.30
C GLY A 516 16.05 -1.67 -26.50
N ALA A 517 16.87 -1.28 -25.53
CA ALA A 517 18.33 -1.32 -25.60
C ALA A 517 18.87 -2.71 -25.18
N TYR A 518 18.45 -3.75 -25.90
CA TYR A 518 18.73 -5.15 -25.52
C TYR A 518 20.20 -5.53 -25.64
N LYS A 519 20.94 -4.95 -26.60
CA LYS A 519 22.38 -5.15 -26.73
C LYS A 519 23.12 -4.55 -25.56
N GLU A 520 22.74 -3.35 -25.15
CA GLU A 520 23.32 -2.65 -24.01
C GLU A 520 22.99 -3.40 -22.69
N ILE A 521 21.82 -4.02 -22.57
CA ILE A 521 21.50 -4.91 -21.43
C ILE A 521 22.49 -6.08 -21.37
N ASP A 522 22.76 -6.77 -22.50
CA ASP A 522 23.73 -7.88 -22.58
C ASP A 522 25.15 -7.41 -22.19
N GLU A 523 25.58 -6.25 -22.70
CA GLU A 523 26.87 -5.67 -22.36
C GLU A 523 26.96 -5.26 -20.88
N GLU A 524 25.93 -4.59 -20.35
CA GLU A 524 25.89 -4.13 -18.97
C GLU A 524 25.78 -5.29 -17.97
N TYR A 525 25.09 -6.38 -18.33
CA TYR A 525 25.03 -7.58 -17.50
C TYR A 525 26.41 -8.18 -17.29
N SER A 526 27.23 -8.24 -18.34
CA SER A 526 28.61 -8.74 -18.24
C SER A 526 29.52 -7.92 -17.33
N LYS A 527 29.21 -6.64 -17.13
CA LYS A 527 29.95 -5.71 -16.28
C LYS A 527 29.47 -5.69 -14.82
N GLN A 528 28.37 -6.38 -14.51
CA GLN A 528 27.82 -6.44 -13.15
C GLN A 528 28.75 -7.22 -12.22
N THR A 529 28.69 -6.90 -10.92
CA THR A 529 29.33 -7.73 -9.89
C THR A 529 28.70 -9.13 -9.88
N ALA A 530 29.47 -10.13 -9.42
CA ALA A 530 28.94 -11.51 -9.31
C ALA A 530 27.69 -11.60 -8.40
N GLU A 531 27.55 -10.70 -7.44
CA GLU A 531 26.37 -10.59 -6.59
C GLU A 531 25.16 -10.03 -7.34
N ASN A 532 25.35 -8.92 -8.07
CA ASN A 532 24.29 -8.32 -8.87
C ASN A 532 23.80 -9.28 -9.98
N GLN A 533 24.70 -10.04 -10.62
CA GLN A 533 24.34 -11.02 -11.66
C GLN A 533 23.43 -12.15 -11.13
N LYS A 534 23.45 -12.44 -9.83
CA LYS A 534 22.58 -13.44 -9.20
C LYS A 534 21.20 -12.87 -8.82
N ASN A 535 21.02 -11.56 -8.87
CA ASN A 535 19.73 -10.96 -8.53
C ASN A 535 18.67 -11.30 -9.60
N GLY A 536 17.57 -11.88 -9.18
CA GLY A 536 16.52 -12.40 -10.09
C GLY A 536 15.92 -11.34 -11.00
N ARG A 537 15.79 -10.07 -10.55
CA ARG A 537 15.27 -8.98 -11.41
C ARG A 537 16.28 -8.61 -12.51
N ILE A 538 17.55 -8.54 -12.19
CA ILE A 538 18.61 -8.31 -13.18
C ILE A 538 18.66 -9.47 -14.18
N GLN A 539 18.59 -10.72 -13.70
CA GLN A 539 18.50 -11.91 -14.56
C GLN A 539 17.25 -11.89 -15.43
N TYR A 540 16.11 -11.46 -14.92
CA TYR A 540 14.88 -11.29 -15.71
C TYR A 540 15.08 -10.35 -16.90
N TYR A 541 15.65 -9.17 -16.71
CA TYR A 541 15.92 -8.23 -17.81
C TYR A 541 16.94 -8.80 -18.79
N TYR A 542 17.93 -9.52 -18.29
CA TYR A 542 18.93 -10.20 -19.14
C TYR A 542 18.30 -11.28 -20.00
N VAL A 543 17.47 -12.16 -19.42
CA VAL A 543 16.72 -13.19 -20.17
C VAL A 543 15.80 -12.55 -21.21
N ALA A 544 15.09 -11.48 -20.85
CA ALA A 544 14.24 -10.75 -21.78
C ALA A 544 15.04 -10.18 -22.97
N ALA A 545 16.23 -9.63 -22.70
CA ALA A 545 17.13 -9.14 -23.74
C ALA A 545 17.66 -10.25 -24.64
N LEU A 546 18.11 -11.36 -24.09
CA LEU A 546 18.54 -12.53 -24.87
C LEU A 546 17.44 -13.04 -25.80
N ALA A 547 16.20 -13.14 -25.31
CA ALA A 547 15.05 -13.54 -26.11
C ALA A 547 14.77 -12.57 -27.29
N LYS A 548 14.98 -11.26 -27.08
CA LYS A 548 14.86 -10.23 -28.13
C LYS A 548 16.03 -10.23 -29.11
N LEU A 549 17.21 -10.67 -28.69
CA LEU A 549 18.39 -10.86 -29.52
C LEU A 549 18.43 -12.23 -30.22
N GLU A 550 17.33 -12.99 -30.14
CA GLU A 550 17.17 -14.35 -30.74
C GLU A 550 18.15 -15.40 -30.16
N ARG A 551 18.76 -15.14 -29.02
CA ARG A 551 19.57 -16.10 -28.26
C ARG A 551 18.67 -16.99 -27.39
N ASN A 552 17.70 -17.66 -28.05
CA ASN A 552 16.59 -18.33 -27.39
C ASN A 552 17.02 -19.51 -26.51
N GLU A 553 17.99 -20.31 -26.96
CA GLU A 553 18.52 -21.45 -26.18
C GLU A 553 19.17 -20.98 -24.88
N GLU A 554 19.99 -19.95 -24.95
CA GLU A 554 20.68 -19.40 -23.78
C GLU A 554 19.68 -18.80 -22.78
N ALA A 555 18.70 -18.04 -23.25
CA ALA A 555 17.61 -17.50 -22.41
C ALA A 555 16.81 -18.63 -21.74
N TYR A 556 16.49 -19.68 -22.48
CA TYR A 556 15.73 -20.82 -21.98
C TYR A 556 16.52 -21.63 -20.93
N HIS A 557 17.82 -21.81 -21.15
CA HIS A 557 18.71 -22.49 -20.20
C HIS A 557 18.79 -21.71 -18.86
N LEU A 558 18.90 -20.38 -18.91
CA LEU A 558 18.89 -19.56 -17.69
C LEU A 558 17.61 -19.70 -16.87
N LEU A 559 16.47 -19.92 -17.54
CA LEU A 559 15.18 -20.11 -16.87
C LEU A 559 14.95 -21.52 -16.32
N ASN A 560 15.64 -22.55 -16.85
CA ASN A 560 15.30 -23.94 -16.57
C ASN A 560 16.46 -24.76 -15.97
N ASP A 561 17.70 -24.31 -16.07
CA ASP A 561 18.84 -25.02 -15.51
C ASP A 561 19.02 -24.71 -14.02
N GLY A 562 19.30 -25.75 -13.24
CA GLY A 562 19.45 -25.61 -11.79
C GLY A 562 18.15 -25.16 -11.12
N ASP A 563 18.25 -24.08 -10.34
CA ASP A 563 17.11 -23.48 -9.64
C ASP A 563 16.39 -22.39 -10.48
N GLY A 564 16.78 -22.21 -11.75
CA GLY A 564 16.32 -21.14 -12.60
C GLY A 564 16.73 -19.75 -12.10
N ILE A 565 15.93 -18.71 -12.41
CA ILE A 565 16.17 -17.37 -11.89
C ILE A 565 15.34 -17.12 -10.61
N ASP A 566 15.93 -16.42 -9.67
CA ASP A 566 15.25 -16.08 -8.40
C ASP A 566 14.08 -15.13 -8.63
N VAL A 567 12.87 -15.51 -8.18
CA VAL A 567 11.65 -14.70 -8.25
C VAL A 567 11.34 -13.95 -6.94
N SER A 568 12.23 -13.99 -5.95
CA SER A 568 12.02 -13.33 -4.65
C SER A 568 11.80 -11.82 -4.75
N ASP A 569 12.33 -11.19 -5.79
CA ASP A 569 12.20 -9.77 -6.09
C ASP A 569 11.15 -9.48 -7.20
N ILE A 570 10.25 -10.41 -7.48
CA ILE A 570 9.19 -10.20 -8.49
C ILE A 570 8.27 -9.08 -8.06
N ARG A 571 7.82 -8.27 -9.03
CA ARG A 571 6.86 -7.21 -8.82
C ARG A 571 5.64 -7.42 -9.70
N GLU A 572 4.47 -7.30 -9.10
CA GLU A 572 3.20 -7.35 -9.82
C GLU A 572 3.15 -6.26 -10.92
N GLY A 573 2.84 -6.69 -12.14
CA GLY A 573 2.66 -5.81 -13.31
C GLY A 573 3.93 -5.29 -13.98
N ASP A 574 5.13 -5.47 -13.40
CA ASP A 574 6.40 -5.03 -14.01
C ASP A 574 7.19 -6.18 -14.67
N SER A 575 6.81 -7.43 -14.43
CA SER A 575 7.54 -8.60 -14.93
C SER A 575 6.57 -9.63 -15.48
N ASP A 576 6.75 -10.06 -16.72
CA ASP A 576 5.97 -11.12 -17.35
C ASP A 576 6.89 -12.31 -17.70
N ILE A 577 7.43 -12.94 -16.67
CA ILE A 577 8.31 -14.12 -16.81
C ILE A 577 7.59 -15.28 -17.46
N GLN A 578 6.28 -15.42 -17.23
CA GLN A 578 5.45 -16.43 -17.86
C GLN A 578 5.44 -16.29 -19.37
N ALA A 579 5.13 -15.09 -19.90
CA ALA A 579 5.06 -14.88 -21.34
C ALA A 579 6.43 -15.10 -22.01
N ILE A 580 7.52 -14.73 -21.34
CA ILE A 580 8.87 -14.98 -21.84
C ILE A 580 9.14 -16.48 -21.91
N TRP A 581 8.86 -17.23 -20.83
CA TRP A 581 9.07 -18.68 -20.77
C TRP A 581 8.24 -19.40 -21.84
N GLU A 582 6.95 -19.11 -21.94
CA GLU A 582 6.04 -19.72 -22.95
C GLU A 582 6.50 -19.44 -24.38
N SER A 583 6.90 -18.19 -24.67
CA SER A 583 7.41 -17.80 -26.00
C SER A 583 8.71 -18.50 -26.36
N LEU A 584 9.64 -18.65 -25.41
CA LEU A 584 10.90 -19.34 -25.63
C LEU A 584 10.67 -20.84 -25.87
N HIS A 585 9.81 -21.46 -25.05
CA HIS A 585 9.48 -22.89 -25.22
C HIS A 585 8.84 -23.18 -26.60
N GLU A 586 7.85 -22.35 -27.00
CA GLU A 586 7.20 -22.49 -28.30
C GLU A 586 8.19 -22.33 -29.48
N LYS A 587 9.12 -21.37 -29.39
CA LYS A 587 10.13 -21.14 -30.41
C LYS A 587 11.12 -22.31 -30.53
N LEU A 588 11.50 -22.94 -29.43
CA LEU A 588 12.49 -24.02 -29.40
C LEU A 588 11.91 -25.38 -29.72
N TYR A 589 10.68 -25.65 -29.29
CA TYR A 589 10.08 -26.99 -29.39
C TYR A 589 8.85 -27.09 -30.28
N GLY A 590 8.32 -25.94 -30.76
CA GLY A 590 7.17 -25.88 -31.67
C GLY A 590 5.81 -26.12 -31.01
N GLU A 591 5.76 -26.19 -29.69
CA GLU A 591 4.54 -26.37 -28.91
C GLU A 591 4.56 -25.55 -27.64
N LYS A 592 3.38 -25.26 -27.09
CA LYS A 592 3.26 -24.63 -25.77
C LYS A 592 3.61 -25.64 -24.70
N GLY A 593 4.66 -25.37 -23.94
CA GLY A 593 5.07 -26.19 -22.83
C GLY A 593 4.18 -26.01 -21.59
N HIS A 594 4.45 -26.84 -20.58
CA HIS A 594 3.85 -26.65 -19.25
C HIS A 594 4.72 -25.71 -18.44
N LEU A 595 4.20 -24.50 -18.17
CA LEU A 595 4.91 -23.49 -17.37
C LEU A 595 5.21 -24.06 -15.98
N PRO A 596 6.46 -23.99 -15.48
CA PRO A 596 6.75 -24.35 -14.10
C PRO A 596 5.93 -23.52 -13.11
N HIS A 597 5.33 -24.17 -12.12
CA HIS A 597 4.56 -23.50 -11.05
C HIS A 597 5.33 -22.34 -10.41
N TYR A 598 6.63 -22.50 -10.26
CA TYR A 598 7.55 -21.50 -9.70
C TYR A 598 7.47 -20.13 -10.40
N TYR A 599 7.17 -20.09 -11.71
CA TYR A 599 7.04 -18.86 -12.50
C TYR A 599 5.60 -18.41 -12.76
N ASN A 600 4.62 -19.14 -12.26
CA ASN A 600 3.22 -18.88 -12.56
C ASN A 600 2.61 -17.84 -11.63
N PHE A 601 2.72 -16.55 -11.99
CA PHE A 601 2.17 -15.41 -11.23
C PHE A 601 1.02 -14.68 -11.93
N LYS A 602 0.57 -15.15 -13.09
CA LYS A 602 -0.44 -14.45 -13.88
C LYS A 602 -1.85 -14.90 -13.48
N VAL A 603 -2.49 -14.12 -12.63
CA VAL A 603 -3.85 -14.39 -12.09
C VAL A 603 -4.99 -13.82 -12.94
N ASN A 604 -4.68 -13.08 -14.03
CA ASN A 604 -5.66 -12.45 -14.95
C ASN A 604 -5.28 -12.70 -16.40
#